data_8099da1d3d376511918bb939d930bc94
#
_entry.id   8099da1d3d376511918bb939d930bc94
#
_cell.length_a   1.000
_cell.length_b   1.000
_cell.length_c   1.000
_cell.angle_alpha   90.00
_cell.angle_beta   90.00
_cell.angle_gamma   90.00
#
_symmetry.space_group_name_H-M   'P 1'
#
loop_
_entity.id
_entity.type
_entity.pdbx_description
1 polymer ?
#
loop_
_entity_poly.entity_id
_entity_poly.type
_entity_poly.pdbx_seq_one_letter_code
_entity_poly.pdbx_strand_id
1 'polypeptide(L)'
;MLFRSAQVRLVPLHVEPFTLAYFTGSKEHNIAMRQRAIDRGLRLNEFGLIPEAEAGELKGMDAAVHSLQAADEAAIYSHLDMAWVPPELREDMGEVEAAAANSLPNLIQTSDVRGSLHNHTTLSDGEASLEAMADTAQKMGWSWLGIADHSPTLKIANGASADDLLAQGRTIKQYNADWAKKDVDFRLFHGVESDILEGGKLDHPDDVLAELDYVVASVHAMTKWRGRDEVENTEELMKVIDHPATTVLGHPTGRILQGREGYEVDLFAVLEHMAEHNDEGRLKAVELNASPYRLDLDWRLCKHAKGLGVPVAINPDAHSIRGLSDIAYGVMTARKGWLEANDTLNSMSASTLADRLSHR
;
A
#
# COMPACT_ATOMS: atom_id res chain seq x y z
N MET A 1 2.87 31.37 -2.59
CA MET A 1 1.61 31.45 -3.37
C MET A 1 1.64 30.32 -4.40
N LEU A 2 0.91 29.25 -4.20
CA LEU A 2 0.84 28.15 -5.16
C LEU A 2 -0.09 28.56 -6.30
N PHE A 3 0.47 28.80 -7.48
CA PHE A 3 -0.33 28.99 -8.69
C PHE A 3 -0.98 27.62 -9.03
N ARG A 4 -2.29 27.55 -8.83
CA ARG A 4 -3.09 26.44 -9.34
C ARG A 4 -3.67 26.88 -10.67
N SER A 5 -3.26 26.24 -11.75
CA SER A 5 -3.86 26.42 -13.07
C SER A 5 -4.63 25.14 -13.44
N ALA A 6 -5.77 25.32 -14.10
CA ALA A 6 -6.52 24.24 -14.73
C ALA A 6 -6.56 24.49 -16.23
N GLN A 7 -6.41 23.42 -17.01
CA GLN A 7 -6.61 23.47 -18.46
C GLN A 7 -7.88 22.70 -18.80
N VAL A 8 -8.75 23.29 -19.59
CA VAL A 8 -9.95 22.63 -20.11
C VAL A 8 -9.75 22.45 -21.62
N ARG A 9 -9.95 21.23 -22.12
CA ARG A 9 -9.94 20.92 -23.54
C ARG A 9 -11.31 20.47 -23.98
N LEU A 10 -11.79 21.09 -25.05
CA LEU A 10 -13.03 20.72 -25.73
C LEU A 10 -12.64 19.96 -27.01
N VAL A 11 -13.11 18.74 -27.13
CA VAL A 11 -12.83 17.87 -28.27
C VAL A 11 -14.12 17.26 -28.79
N PRO A 12 -14.21 16.88 -30.08
CA PRO A 12 -15.31 16.09 -30.60
C PRO A 12 -15.40 14.73 -29.89
N LEU A 13 -16.62 14.17 -29.72
CA LEU A 13 -16.81 12.89 -29.03
C LEU A 13 -15.99 11.73 -29.61
N HIS A 14 -15.79 11.69 -30.92
CA HIS A 14 -14.99 10.62 -31.55
C HIS A 14 -13.47 10.72 -31.25
N VAL A 15 -12.99 11.85 -30.73
CA VAL A 15 -11.61 12.10 -30.34
C VAL A 15 -11.40 11.93 -28.83
N GLU A 16 -12.49 12.00 -28.06
CA GLU A 16 -12.45 12.00 -26.59
C GLU A 16 -11.68 10.81 -26.01
N PRO A 17 -11.86 9.53 -26.43
CA PRO A 17 -11.12 8.40 -25.88
C PRO A 17 -9.60 8.54 -26.03
N PHE A 18 -9.14 9.05 -27.16
CA PHE A 18 -7.71 9.26 -27.44
C PHE A 18 -7.15 10.41 -26.60
N THR A 19 -7.92 11.50 -26.47
CA THR A 19 -7.55 12.65 -25.63
C THR A 19 -7.47 12.22 -24.17
N LEU A 20 -8.46 11.45 -23.68
CA LEU A 20 -8.48 10.93 -22.32
C LEU A 20 -7.26 10.05 -22.06
N ALA A 21 -6.99 9.05 -22.88
CA ALA A 21 -5.84 8.18 -22.76
C ALA A 21 -4.52 8.95 -22.75
N TYR A 22 -4.35 9.92 -23.68
CA TYR A 22 -3.15 10.72 -23.79
C TYR A 22 -2.88 11.58 -22.54
N PHE A 23 -3.91 12.27 -22.00
CA PHE A 23 -3.77 13.14 -20.83
C PHE A 23 -3.81 12.42 -19.49
N THR A 24 -4.29 11.19 -19.46
CA THR A 24 -4.13 10.32 -18.30
C THR A 24 -2.65 9.96 -18.09
N GLY A 25 -1.88 9.76 -19.16
CA GLY A 25 -0.45 9.49 -19.07
C GLY A 25 -0.17 8.08 -18.53
N SER A 26 1.00 7.83 -17.98
CA SER A 26 2.12 8.77 -17.87
C SER A 26 2.72 9.15 -19.24
N LYS A 27 3.71 10.04 -19.22
CA LYS A 27 4.49 10.36 -20.43
C LYS A 27 5.20 9.11 -20.97
N GLU A 28 5.78 8.35 -20.07
CA GLU A 28 6.55 7.13 -20.37
C GLU A 28 5.62 6.06 -20.95
N HIS A 29 4.46 5.84 -20.36
CA HIS A 29 3.41 4.96 -20.91
C HIS A 29 2.99 5.39 -22.32
N ASN A 30 2.76 6.69 -22.53
CA ASN A 30 2.41 7.22 -23.86
C ASN A 30 3.51 7.00 -24.89
N ILE A 31 4.78 7.00 -24.50
CA ILE A 31 5.91 6.69 -25.37
C ILE A 31 5.87 5.21 -25.77
N ALA A 32 5.69 4.30 -24.82
CA ALA A 32 5.58 2.86 -25.08
C ALA A 32 4.37 2.53 -25.96
N MET A 33 3.21 3.14 -25.70
CA MET A 33 2.00 2.98 -26.52
C MET A 33 2.18 3.48 -27.95
N ARG A 34 2.86 4.61 -28.14
CA ARG A 34 3.18 5.12 -29.48
C ARG A 34 4.13 4.21 -30.24
N GLN A 35 5.16 3.69 -29.55
CA GLN A 35 6.08 2.74 -30.17
C GLN A 35 5.33 1.49 -30.64
N ARG A 36 4.45 0.95 -29.79
CA ARG A 36 3.63 -0.20 -30.16
C ARG A 36 2.70 0.07 -31.35
N ALA A 37 2.16 1.28 -31.46
CA ALA A 37 1.36 1.69 -32.63
C ALA A 37 2.24 1.75 -33.90
N ILE A 38 3.42 2.34 -33.82
CA ILE A 38 4.38 2.42 -34.96
C ILE A 38 4.74 1.03 -35.48
N ASP A 39 5.02 0.08 -34.58
CA ASP A 39 5.34 -1.31 -34.91
C ASP A 39 4.21 -2.03 -35.70
N ARG A 40 2.99 -1.45 -35.69
CA ARG A 40 1.78 -1.92 -36.39
C ARG A 40 1.39 -1.05 -37.58
N GLY A 41 2.26 -0.13 -37.96
CA GLY A 41 1.97 0.80 -39.06
C GLY A 41 0.89 1.83 -38.74
N LEU A 42 0.74 2.17 -37.44
CA LEU A 42 -0.21 3.13 -36.95
C LEU A 42 0.49 4.31 -36.26
N ARG A 43 -0.16 5.45 -36.22
CA ARG A 43 0.28 6.66 -35.53
C ARG A 43 -0.73 6.97 -34.39
N LEU A 44 -0.30 6.92 -33.15
CA LEU A 44 -1.11 7.24 -31.96
C LEU A 44 -0.75 8.63 -31.43
N ASN A 45 -1.77 9.45 -31.22
CA ASN A 45 -1.67 10.75 -30.54
C ASN A 45 -2.99 11.11 -29.83
N GLU A 46 -3.09 12.31 -29.27
CA GLU A 46 -4.29 12.80 -28.58
C GLU A 46 -5.52 13.00 -29.47
N PHE A 47 -5.38 12.89 -30.78
CA PHE A 47 -6.47 13.07 -31.76
C PHE A 47 -6.95 11.76 -32.37
N GLY A 48 -6.17 10.67 -32.28
CA GLY A 48 -6.56 9.41 -32.89
C GLY A 48 -5.46 8.36 -32.97
N LEU A 49 -5.86 7.20 -33.48
CA LEU A 49 -5.02 6.09 -33.90
C LEU A 49 -5.16 5.93 -35.42
N ILE A 50 -4.18 6.39 -36.16
CA ILE A 50 -4.30 6.66 -37.60
C ILE A 50 -3.38 5.74 -38.40
N PRO A 51 -3.87 4.99 -39.41
CA PRO A 51 -2.99 4.23 -40.32
C PRO A 51 -1.94 5.14 -40.94
N GLU A 52 -0.67 4.78 -40.87
CA GLU A 52 0.44 5.61 -41.33
C GLU A 52 0.30 5.94 -42.82
N ALA A 53 -0.21 4.98 -43.64
CA ALA A 53 -0.47 5.16 -45.06
C ALA A 53 -1.54 6.22 -45.35
N GLU A 54 -2.47 6.46 -44.43
CA GLU A 54 -3.56 7.43 -44.57
C GLU A 54 -3.23 8.77 -43.93
N ALA A 55 -2.36 8.76 -42.91
CA ALA A 55 -1.97 9.98 -42.19
C ALA A 55 -1.19 10.96 -43.09
N GLY A 56 -0.28 10.46 -43.92
CA GLY A 56 0.55 11.28 -44.80
C GLY A 56 1.22 12.43 -44.03
N GLU A 57 1.12 13.65 -44.55
CA GLU A 57 1.62 14.88 -43.93
C GLU A 57 0.59 15.54 -42.99
N LEU A 58 -0.64 15.01 -42.89
CA LEU A 58 -1.71 15.55 -42.04
C LEU A 58 -1.32 15.50 -40.58
N LYS A 59 -1.73 16.54 -39.81
CA LYS A 59 -1.44 16.68 -38.38
C LYS A 59 -2.68 17.10 -37.62
N GLY A 60 -2.68 16.82 -36.32
CA GLY A 60 -3.74 17.23 -35.40
C GLY A 60 -5.12 16.75 -35.83
N MET A 61 -6.10 17.62 -35.78
CA MET A 61 -7.50 17.32 -36.11
C MET A 61 -7.72 16.96 -37.55
N ASP A 62 -6.89 17.46 -38.47
CA ASP A 62 -7.00 17.16 -39.91
C ASP A 62 -6.68 15.67 -40.19
N ALA A 63 -5.77 15.07 -39.42
CA ALA A 63 -5.46 13.66 -39.45
C ALA A 63 -6.51 12.79 -38.74
N ALA A 64 -7.22 13.33 -37.78
CA ALA A 64 -8.20 12.60 -36.94
C ALA A 64 -9.36 12.00 -37.77
N VAL A 65 -9.68 12.58 -38.94
CA VAL A 65 -10.73 12.04 -39.83
C VAL A 65 -10.38 10.65 -40.36
N HIS A 66 -9.10 10.26 -40.38
CA HIS A 66 -8.63 8.94 -40.76
C HIS A 66 -8.40 7.99 -39.59
N SER A 67 -8.74 8.42 -38.35
CA SER A 67 -8.55 7.60 -37.19
C SER A 67 -9.43 6.36 -37.21
N LEU A 68 -8.88 5.25 -36.72
CA LEU A 68 -9.69 4.09 -36.34
C LEU A 68 -10.69 4.53 -35.26
N GLN A 69 -11.90 3.96 -35.34
CA GLN A 69 -12.96 4.30 -34.39
C GLN A 69 -12.69 3.65 -33.03
N ALA A 70 -12.83 4.42 -31.96
CA ALA A 70 -12.76 3.94 -30.58
C ALA A 70 -13.95 4.52 -29.81
N ALA A 71 -14.79 3.63 -29.25
CA ALA A 71 -15.90 4.03 -28.42
C ALA A 71 -15.46 4.45 -27.00
N ASP A 72 -14.33 3.93 -26.56
CA ASP A 72 -13.71 4.15 -25.24
C ASP A 72 -12.20 3.87 -25.32
N GLU A 73 -11.50 4.04 -24.20
CA GLU A 73 -10.06 3.72 -24.13
C GLU A 73 -9.78 2.23 -24.45
N ALA A 74 -10.64 1.30 -24.00
CA ALA A 74 -10.41 -0.13 -24.20
C ALA A 74 -10.34 -0.50 -25.70
N ALA A 75 -11.12 0.19 -26.54
CA ALA A 75 -11.06 0.02 -27.98
C ALA A 75 -9.68 0.42 -28.57
N ILE A 76 -9.02 1.45 -27.99
CA ILE A 76 -7.65 1.84 -28.42
C ILE A 76 -6.67 0.69 -28.16
N TYR A 77 -6.72 0.10 -26.96
CA TYR A 77 -5.87 -1.04 -26.60
C TYR A 77 -6.16 -2.27 -27.47
N SER A 78 -7.44 -2.54 -27.75
CA SER A 78 -7.84 -3.65 -28.63
C SER A 78 -7.27 -3.50 -30.05
N HIS A 79 -7.26 -2.30 -30.63
CA HIS A 79 -6.62 -2.02 -31.94
C HIS A 79 -5.10 -2.26 -31.94
N LEU A 80 -4.49 -2.27 -30.75
CA LEU A 80 -3.06 -2.54 -30.57
C LEU A 80 -2.77 -3.98 -30.11
N ASP A 81 -3.76 -4.89 -30.19
CA ASP A 81 -3.69 -6.29 -29.77
C ASP A 81 -3.22 -6.43 -28.32
N MET A 82 -3.91 -5.77 -27.40
CA MET A 82 -3.61 -5.83 -25.97
C MET A 82 -4.83 -5.57 -25.10
N ALA A 83 -4.80 -6.08 -23.89
CA ALA A 83 -5.81 -5.78 -22.87
C ALA A 83 -5.74 -4.30 -22.43
N TRP A 84 -6.88 -3.77 -22.01
CA TRP A 84 -6.92 -2.41 -21.44
C TRP A 84 -6.08 -2.32 -20.17
N VAL A 85 -5.20 -1.34 -20.10
CA VAL A 85 -4.35 -1.09 -18.95
C VAL A 85 -5.05 -0.12 -18.00
N PRO A 86 -5.32 -0.51 -16.74
CA PRO A 86 -5.84 0.41 -15.74
C PRO A 86 -4.96 1.67 -15.58
N PRO A 87 -5.55 2.85 -15.41
CA PRO A 87 -4.80 4.11 -15.30
C PRO A 87 -3.68 4.08 -14.25
N GLU A 88 -3.91 3.39 -13.13
CA GLU A 88 -2.95 3.26 -12.03
C GLU A 88 -1.64 2.58 -12.46
N LEU A 89 -1.68 1.70 -13.46
CA LEU A 89 -0.52 0.93 -13.93
C LEU A 89 0.28 1.64 -15.03
N ARG A 90 -0.21 2.76 -15.57
CA ARG A 90 0.37 3.42 -16.75
C ARG A 90 1.63 4.21 -16.39
N GLU A 91 2.70 3.53 -15.97
CA GLU A 91 3.96 4.13 -15.51
C GLU A 91 5.21 3.55 -16.21
N ASP A 92 5.04 2.80 -17.31
CA ASP A 92 6.11 2.12 -18.04
C ASP A 92 6.94 1.16 -17.16
N MET A 93 6.20 0.37 -16.36
CA MET A 93 6.77 -0.67 -15.50
C MET A 93 6.52 -2.09 -16.03
N GLY A 94 6.33 -2.21 -17.35
CA GLY A 94 6.06 -3.48 -18.03
C GLY A 94 4.57 -3.76 -18.26
N GLU A 95 3.71 -2.78 -18.05
CA GLU A 95 2.26 -2.94 -18.25
C GLU A 95 1.86 -3.12 -19.70
N VAL A 96 2.62 -2.55 -20.65
CA VAL A 96 2.34 -2.69 -22.08
C VAL A 96 2.61 -4.12 -22.53
N GLU A 97 3.72 -4.72 -22.08
CA GLU A 97 4.07 -6.12 -22.35
C GLU A 97 3.09 -7.07 -21.66
N ALA A 98 2.75 -6.80 -20.41
CA ALA A 98 1.79 -7.60 -19.64
C ALA A 98 0.41 -7.57 -20.30
N ALA A 99 -0.06 -6.40 -20.74
CA ALA A 99 -1.32 -6.26 -21.45
C ALA A 99 -1.33 -7.01 -22.79
N ALA A 100 -0.21 -6.97 -23.52
CA ALA A 100 -0.05 -7.71 -24.78
C ALA A 100 -0.04 -9.24 -24.56
N ALA A 101 0.48 -9.68 -23.43
CA ALA A 101 0.51 -11.09 -23.03
C ALA A 101 -0.77 -11.55 -22.29
N ASN A 102 -1.76 -10.68 -22.07
CA ASN A 102 -2.93 -10.92 -21.22
C ASN A 102 -2.55 -11.39 -19.79
N SER A 103 -1.51 -10.81 -19.23
CA SER A 103 -0.95 -11.14 -17.90
C SER A 103 -0.95 -9.96 -16.92
N LEU A 104 -1.83 -8.98 -17.15
CA LEU A 104 -2.05 -7.92 -16.16
C LEU A 104 -2.57 -8.50 -14.85
N PRO A 105 -2.16 -7.94 -13.68
CA PRO A 105 -2.62 -8.42 -12.38
C PRO A 105 -4.11 -8.13 -12.16
N ASN A 106 -4.76 -8.99 -11.39
CA ASN A 106 -6.10 -8.72 -10.85
C ASN A 106 -5.96 -7.82 -9.62
N LEU A 107 -5.88 -6.52 -9.85
CA LEU A 107 -5.57 -5.53 -8.82
C LEU A 107 -6.52 -5.57 -7.63
N ILE A 108 -5.96 -5.51 -6.43
CA ILE A 108 -6.72 -5.41 -5.18
C ILE A 108 -7.79 -4.32 -5.23
N GLN A 109 -8.94 -4.58 -4.65
CA GLN A 109 -10.07 -3.66 -4.50
C GLN A 109 -10.28 -3.32 -3.01
N THR A 110 -10.90 -2.18 -2.73
CA THR A 110 -11.28 -1.84 -1.35
C THR A 110 -12.23 -2.88 -0.73
N SER A 111 -13.04 -3.56 -1.55
CA SER A 111 -13.92 -4.64 -1.12
C SER A 111 -13.18 -5.92 -0.70
N ASP A 112 -11.91 -6.07 -1.06
CA ASP A 112 -11.10 -7.23 -0.65
C ASP A 112 -10.52 -7.06 0.75
N VAL A 113 -10.53 -5.84 1.28
CA VAL A 113 -10.00 -5.52 2.61
C VAL A 113 -10.93 -6.05 3.69
N ARG A 114 -10.41 -6.91 4.55
CA ARG A 114 -11.10 -7.54 5.69
C ARG A 114 -10.65 -6.99 7.04
N GLY A 115 -9.61 -6.14 7.06
CA GLY A 115 -9.11 -5.49 8.26
C GLY A 115 -7.75 -4.83 8.03
N SER A 116 -7.19 -4.23 9.08
CA SER A 116 -5.86 -3.62 9.13
C SER A 116 -5.21 -3.81 10.49
N LEU A 117 -3.87 -3.80 10.54
CA LEU A 117 -3.10 -4.11 11.76
C LEU A 117 -2.61 -2.87 12.52
N HIS A 118 -2.50 -1.70 11.90
CA HIS A 118 -1.91 -0.51 12.51
C HIS A 118 -3.00 0.54 12.79
N ASN A 119 -3.51 0.54 14.03
CA ASN A 119 -4.55 1.45 14.50
C ASN A 119 -4.37 1.74 15.98
N HIS A 120 -4.63 2.97 16.39
CA HIS A 120 -4.43 3.49 17.73
C HIS A 120 -5.75 3.74 18.46
N THR A 121 -5.69 3.65 19.79
CA THR A 121 -6.83 3.92 20.67
C THR A 121 -6.47 5.01 21.68
N THR A 122 -7.44 5.34 22.57
CA THR A 122 -7.19 6.23 23.71
C THR A 122 -6.19 5.66 24.74
N LEU A 123 -5.63 4.48 24.50
CA LEU A 123 -4.54 3.97 25.33
C LEU A 123 -3.23 4.73 25.07
N SER A 124 -3.00 5.18 23.83
CA SER A 124 -1.90 6.07 23.46
C SER A 124 -2.44 7.44 23.04
N ASP A 125 -2.35 7.80 21.79
CA ASP A 125 -2.75 9.11 21.25
C ASP A 125 -3.94 9.06 20.29
N GLY A 126 -4.61 7.91 20.19
CA GLY A 126 -5.85 7.79 19.44
C GLY A 126 -7.00 8.55 20.12
N GLU A 127 -7.92 9.06 19.30
CA GLU A 127 -9.08 9.85 19.76
C GLU A 127 -10.28 8.96 20.17
N ALA A 128 -10.26 7.67 19.82
CA ALA A 128 -11.38 6.76 20.01
C ALA A 128 -11.02 5.58 20.91
N SER A 129 -12.03 5.10 21.66
CA SER A 129 -11.88 3.90 22.49
C SER A 129 -11.72 2.64 21.61
N LEU A 130 -11.16 1.58 22.18
CA LEU A 130 -11.08 0.25 21.58
C LEU A 130 -12.44 -0.21 21.01
N GLU A 131 -13.51 -0.03 21.78
CA GLU A 131 -14.87 -0.40 21.36
C GLU A 131 -15.34 0.41 20.14
N ALA A 132 -15.13 1.74 20.15
CA ALA A 132 -15.54 2.60 19.05
C ALA A 132 -14.79 2.28 17.74
N MET A 133 -13.50 1.94 17.84
CA MET A 133 -12.69 1.50 16.70
C MET A 133 -13.22 0.16 16.15
N ALA A 134 -13.47 -0.82 17.02
CA ALA A 134 -14.02 -2.13 16.64
C ALA A 134 -15.41 -2.02 15.98
N ASP A 135 -16.32 -1.25 16.59
CA ASP A 135 -17.66 -1.02 16.04
C ASP A 135 -17.62 -0.37 14.66
N THR A 136 -16.67 0.55 14.44
CA THR A 136 -16.51 1.22 13.15
C THR A 136 -15.98 0.26 12.11
N ALA A 137 -14.97 -0.56 12.43
CA ALA A 137 -14.45 -1.58 11.54
C ALA A 137 -15.53 -2.58 11.11
N GLN A 138 -16.38 -3.04 12.04
CA GLN A 138 -17.52 -3.90 11.73
C GLN A 138 -18.52 -3.22 10.78
N LYS A 139 -18.83 -1.92 10.99
CA LYS A 139 -19.71 -1.14 10.10
C LYS A 139 -19.12 -0.95 8.70
N MET A 140 -17.79 -0.95 8.57
CA MET A 140 -17.09 -0.95 7.27
C MET A 140 -17.12 -2.33 6.57
N GLY A 141 -17.66 -3.36 7.25
CA GLY A 141 -17.71 -4.72 6.71
C GLY A 141 -16.42 -5.52 6.92
N TRP A 142 -15.51 -5.04 7.78
CA TRP A 142 -14.30 -5.78 8.12
C TRP A 142 -14.62 -6.95 9.05
N SER A 143 -13.85 -8.02 8.95
CA SER A 143 -13.98 -9.21 9.81
C SER A 143 -12.95 -9.23 10.95
N TRP A 144 -12.00 -8.29 10.94
CA TRP A 144 -11.02 -8.16 12.00
C TRP A 144 -10.42 -6.75 12.06
N LEU A 145 -9.85 -6.41 13.22
CA LEU A 145 -9.08 -5.19 13.42
C LEU A 145 -7.91 -5.48 14.36
N GLY A 146 -6.71 -5.06 13.98
CA GLY A 146 -5.55 -5.04 14.84
C GLY A 146 -5.41 -3.70 15.53
N ILE A 147 -5.05 -3.72 16.80
CA ILE A 147 -4.73 -2.54 17.61
C ILE A 147 -3.23 -2.53 17.90
N ALA A 148 -2.59 -1.39 17.67
CA ALA A 148 -1.15 -1.23 17.79
C ALA A 148 -0.84 0.15 18.42
N ASP A 149 -1.28 0.36 19.67
CA ASP A 149 -0.97 1.58 20.41
C ASP A 149 0.54 1.75 20.58
N HIS A 150 1.01 2.99 20.68
CA HIS A 150 2.44 3.31 20.78
C HIS A 150 3.10 2.75 22.03
N SER A 151 4.37 2.36 21.92
CA SER A 151 5.23 1.91 23.00
C SER A 151 5.81 3.09 23.84
N PRO A 152 6.33 2.85 25.07
CA PRO A 152 6.59 3.90 26.06
C PRO A 152 7.61 4.97 25.66
N THR A 153 8.56 4.67 24.78
CA THR A 153 9.60 5.64 24.36
C THR A 153 9.00 6.84 23.65
N LEU A 154 7.89 6.68 22.96
CA LEU A 154 7.19 7.78 22.29
C LEU A 154 6.31 8.57 23.28
N LYS A 155 6.95 9.33 24.16
CA LYS A 155 6.26 10.09 25.21
C LYS A 155 5.27 11.14 24.69
N ILE A 156 5.50 11.69 23.49
CA ILE A 156 4.62 12.68 22.88
C ILE A 156 3.27 12.06 22.49
N ALA A 157 3.25 10.77 22.18
CA ALA A 157 2.05 9.99 21.88
C ALA A 157 1.49 9.26 23.11
N ASN A 158 1.97 9.57 24.31
CA ASN A 158 1.54 8.93 25.54
C ASN A 158 1.64 7.39 25.49
N GLY A 159 2.77 6.88 24.97
CA GLY A 159 2.97 5.45 24.71
C GLY A 159 2.69 4.56 25.92
N ALA A 160 2.02 3.43 25.68
CA ALA A 160 1.47 2.54 26.69
C ALA A 160 2.55 1.81 27.50
N SER A 161 2.40 1.76 28.81
CA SER A 161 3.24 0.92 29.67
C SER A 161 2.97 -0.57 29.41
N ALA A 162 3.89 -1.45 29.86
CA ALA A 162 3.69 -2.90 29.77
C ALA A 162 2.39 -3.35 30.49
N ASP A 163 2.10 -2.78 31.66
CA ASP A 163 0.91 -3.13 32.44
C ASP A 163 -0.38 -2.70 31.73
N ASP A 164 -0.39 -1.51 31.13
CA ASP A 164 -1.54 -0.99 30.37
C ASP A 164 -1.77 -1.82 29.09
N LEU A 165 -0.70 -2.14 28.37
CA LEU A 165 -0.75 -2.98 27.16
C LEU A 165 -1.30 -4.37 27.48
N LEU A 166 -0.80 -5.03 28.54
CA LEU A 166 -1.32 -6.32 29.00
C LEU A 166 -2.78 -6.24 29.47
N ALA A 167 -3.19 -5.12 30.09
CA ALA A 167 -4.58 -4.89 30.46
C ALA A 167 -5.49 -4.77 29.23
N GLN A 168 -5.04 -4.06 28.20
CA GLN A 168 -5.75 -3.98 26.91
C GLN A 168 -5.90 -5.38 26.28
N GLY A 169 -4.85 -6.21 26.31
CA GLY A 169 -4.90 -7.59 25.81
C GLY A 169 -5.97 -8.45 26.52
N ARG A 170 -6.11 -8.30 27.85
CA ARG A 170 -7.19 -8.97 28.59
C ARG A 170 -8.57 -8.52 28.12
N THR A 171 -8.74 -7.23 27.87
CA THR A 171 -9.99 -6.64 27.34
C THR A 171 -10.30 -7.15 25.95
N ILE A 172 -9.30 -7.21 25.05
CA ILE A 172 -9.45 -7.76 23.69
C ILE A 172 -9.86 -9.24 23.73
N LYS A 173 -9.20 -10.04 24.58
CA LYS A 173 -9.56 -11.46 24.80
C LYS A 173 -11.02 -11.60 25.25
N GLN A 174 -11.50 -10.70 26.12
CA GLN A 174 -12.90 -10.70 26.57
C GLN A 174 -13.88 -10.34 25.45
N TYR A 175 -13.62 -9.30 24.66
CA TYR A 175 -14.45 -8.94 23.50
C TYR A 175 -14.55 -10.10 22.50
N ASN A 176 -13.41 -10.69 22.13
CA ASN A 176 -13.39 -11.83 21.20
C ASN A 176 -14.21 -13.02 21.72
N ALA A 177 -14.12 -13.32 23.03
CA ALA A 177 -14.91 -14.38 23.65
C ALA A 177 -16.42 -14.07 23.65
N ASP A 178 -16.80 -12.81 23.88
CA ASP A 178 -18.21 -12.41 23.91
C ASP A 178 -18.82 -12.35 22.50
N TRP A 179 -18.06 -11.95 21.48
CA TRP A 179 -18.49 -12.04 20.08
C TRP A 179 -18.64 -13.48 19.61
N ALA A 180 -17.72 -14.36 19.96
CA ALA A 180 -17.83 -15.79 19.65
C ALA A 180 -19.10 -16.43 20.26
N LYS A 181 -19.49 -16.08 21.51
CA LYS A 181 -20.74 -16.54 22.13
C LYS A 181 -21.99 -16.03 21.42
N LYS A 182 -21.89 -14.88 20.75
CA LYS A 182 -23.00 -14.22 20.02
C LYS A 182 -23.01 -14.54 18.53
N ASP A 183 -22.12 -15.42 18.08
CA ASP A 183 -21.93 -15.79 16.66
C ASP A 183 -21.62 -14.57 15.75
N VAL A 184 -20.88 -13.59 16.30
CA VAL A 184 -20.41 -12.43 15.54
C VAL A 184 -19.08 -12.77 14.90
N ASP A 185 -19.01 -12.73 13.56
CA ASP A 185 -17.78 -12.98 12.78
C ASP A 185 -16.89 -11.74 12.75
N PHE A 186 -16.30 -11.43 13.92
CA PHE A 186 -15.34 -10.34 14.06
C PHE A 186 -14.30 -10.68 15.13
N ARG A 187 -13.04 -10.29 14.88
CA ARG A 187 -11.92 -10.53 15.80
C ARG A 187 -11.05 -9.29 15.95
N LEU A 188 -10.70 -8.96 17.19
CA LEU A 188 -9.60 -8.04 17.49
C LEU A 188 -8.28 -8.82 17.62
N PHE A 189 -7.22 -8.27 17.03
CA PHE A 189 -5.84 -8.70 17.25
C PHE A 189 -5.14 -7.69 18.14
N HIS A 190 -4.38 -8.21 19.10
CA HIS A 190 -3.64 -7.43 20.09
C HIS A 190 -2.18 -7.26 19.65
N GLY A 191 -1.78 -6.06 19.32
CA GLY A 191 -0.41 -5.72 18.93
C GLY A 191 0.10 -4.48 19.66
N VAL A 192 1.25 -4.01 19.22
CA VAL A 192 1.87 -2.75 19.63
C VAL A 192 2.60 -2.14 18.46
N GLU A 193 2.56 -0.81 18.31
CA GLU A 193 3.56 -0.11 17.50
C GLU A 193 4.76 0.19 18.39
N SER A 194 5.80 -0.61 18.22
CA SER A 194 7.03 -0.51 18.99
C SER A 194 8.05 0.38 18.31
N ASP A 195 8.59 1.37 19.05
CA ASP A 195 9.78 2.07 18.59
C ASP A 195 10.94 1.10 18.36
N ILE A 196 11.69 1.33 17.29
CA ILE A 196 12.96 0.65 17.03
C ILE A 196 14.05 1.37 17.82
N LEU A 197 14.55 0.70 18.86
CA LEU A 197 15.64 1.16 19.70
C LEU A 197 17.00 0.77 19.11
N GLU A 198 18.07 1.26 19.73
CA GLU A 198 19.44 0.97 19.31
C GLU A 198 19.77 -0.51 19.33
N GLY A 199 20.41 -1.01 18.26
CA GLY A 199 20.74 -2.41 18.09
C GLY A 199 19.59 -3.28 17.64
N GLY A 200 18.55 -2.71 17.03
CA GLY A 200 17.37 -3.43 16.53
C GLY A 200 16.44 -3.93 17.64
N LYS A 201 16.54 -3.37 18.86
CA LYS A 201 15.68 -3.75 19.98
C LYS A 201 14.30 -3.12 19.85
N LEU A 202 13.30 -3.82 20.38
CA LEU A 202 11.94 -3.32 20.55
C LEU A 202 11.77 -2.69 21.95
N ASP A 203 10.79 -1.80 22.07
CA ASP A 203 10.61 -0.93 23.24
C ASP A 203 9.85 -1.57 24.43
N HIS A 204 9.48 -2.84 24.32
CA HIS A 204 8.93 -3.63 25.43
C HIS A 204 9.82 -4.84 25.70
N PRO A 205 9.82 -5.38 26.95
CA PRO A 205 10.50 -6.63 27.27
C PRO A 205 9.93 -7.82 26.46
N ASP A 206 10.77 -8.81 26.17
CA ASP A 206 10.41 -9.97 25.33
C ASP A 206 9.24 -10.78 25.89
N ASP A 207 9.11 -10.86 27.21
CA ASP A 207 7.99 -11.54 27.88
C ASP A 207 6.65 -10.82 27.67
N VAL A 208 6.66 -9.50 27.56
CA VAL A 208 5.47 -8.70 27.20
C VAL A 208 5.16 -8.87 25.71
N LEU A 209 6.19 -8.79 24.85
CA LEU A 209 6.02 -8.98 23.41
C LEU A 209 5.50 -10.37 23.04
N ALA A 210 5.84 -11.39 23.81
CA ALA A 210 5.36 -12.75 23.62
C ALA A 210 3.85 -12.92 23.87
N GLU A 211 3.23 -12.05 24.66
CA GLU A 211 1.78 -12.05 24.92
C GLU A 211 0.94 -11.40 23.79
N LEU A 212 1.60 -10.75 22.82
CA LEU A 212 0.93 -10.06 21.71
C LEU A 212 0.68 -11.01 20.54
N ASP A 213 -0.32 -10.71 19.72
CA ASP A 213 -0.54 -11.41 18.45
C ASP A 213 0.48 -10.98 17.38
N TYR A 214 0.94 -9.71 17.40
CA TYR A 214 1.88 -9.15 16.42
C TYR A 214 2.57 -7.88 16.96
N VAL A 215 3.63 -7.44 16.26
CA VAL A 215 4.33 -6.18 16.52
C VAL A 215 4.55 -5.43 15.20
N VAL A 216 4.18 -4.16 15.19
CA VAL A 216 4.59 -3.19 14.17
C VAL A 216 5.83 -2.48 14.68
N ALA A 217 6.98 -2.70 14.05
CA ALA A 217 8.23 -2.05 14.42
C ALA A 217 8.43 -0.78 13.59
N SER A 218 8.54 0.38 14.25
CA SER A 218 8.51 1.69 13.60
C SER A 218 9.63 2.61 14.03
N VAL A 219 10.03 3.53 13.14
CA VAL A 219 11.03 4.56 13.40
C VAL A 219 10.35 5.89 13.69
N HIS A 220 10.44 6.36 14.94
CA HIS A 220 9.97 7.70 15.33
C HIS A 220 11.10 8.68 15.64
N ALA A 221 12.25 8.20 16.12
CA ALA A 221 13.42 9.01 16.44
C ALA A 221 14.17 9.52 15.19
N MET A 222 13.46 10.17 14.26
CA MET A 222 13.93 10.56 12.93
C MET A 222 15.28 11.33 12.93
N THR A 223 15.54 12.16 13.95
CA THR A 223 16.81 12.91 14.01
C THR A 223 18.02 11.97 14.08
N LYS A 224 17.90 10.87 14.82
CA LYS A 224 18.96 9.85 14.95
C LYS A 224 19.13 9.10 13.64
N TRP A 225 18.04 8.62 13.04
CA TRP A 225 18.05 7.85 11.79
C TRP A 225 18.55 8.66 10.59
N ARG A 226 18.19 9.93 10.49
CA ARG A 226 18.71 10.86 9.47
C ARG A 226 20.15 11.28 9.68
N GLY A 227 20.70 11.05 10.84
CA GLY A 227 22.13 11.30 11.16
C GLY A 227 23.05 10.13 10.84
N ARG A 228 22.50 8.98 10.47
CA ARG A 228 23.21 7.77 10.03
C ARG A 228 23.27 7.71 8.51
N ASP A 229 24.18 6.92 7.97
CA ASP A 229 24.20 6.61 6.54
C ASP A 229 23.24 5.46 6.18
N GLU A 230 23.10 5.20 4.87
CA GLU A 230 22.22 4.17 4.32
C GLU A 230 22.56 2.78 4.86
N VAL A 231 23.85 2.45 4.95
CA VAL A 231 24.31 1.12 5.40
C VAL A 231 23.95 0.90 6.87
N GLU A 232 24.26 1.88 7.73
CA GLU A 232 23.93 1.82 9.16
C GLU A 232 22.44 1.65 9.41
N ASN A 233 21.60 2.40 8.68
CA ASN A 233 20.15 2.31 8.79
C ASN A 233 19.62 0.97 8.27
N THR A 234 20.13 0.47 7.15
CA THR A 234 19.74 -0.81 6.57
C THR A 234 20.06 -1.97 7.52
N GLU A 235 21.29 -2.01 8.06
CA GLU A 235 21.70 -3.02 9.04
C GLU A 235 20.85 -2.96 10.33
N GLU A 236 20.46 -1.78 10.77
CA GLU A 236 19.63 -1.64 11.97
C GLU A 236 18.19 -2.15 11.74
N LEU A 237 17.63 -1.91 10.54
CA LEU A 237 16.34 -2.49 10.18
C LEU A 237 16.42 -4.02 10.05
N MET A 238 17.48 -4.57 9.47
CA MET A 238 17.65 -6.02 9.40
C MET A 238 17.70 -6.65 10.80
N LYS A 239 18.41 -6.03 11.76
CA LYS A 239 18.43 -6.53 13.16
C LYS A 239 17.04 -6.54 13.80
N VAL A 240 16.20 -5.54 13.56
CA VAL A 240 14.84 -5.57 14.12
C VAL A 240 13.94 -6.58 13.41
N ILE A 241 14.16 -6.85 12.13
CA ILE A 241 13.46 -7.92 11.39
C ILE A 241 13.85 -9.29 11.93
N ASP A 242 15.11 -9.49 12.33
CA ASP A 242 15.60 -10.71 12.98
C ASP A 242 14.91 -10.98 14.33
N HIS A 243 14.39 -9.93 14.98
CA HIS A 243 13.71 -10.10 16.25
C HIS A 243 12.44 -10.95 16.07
N PRO A 244 12.27 -12.04 16.85
CA PRO A 244 11.16 -12.97 16.65
C PRO A 244 9.78 -12.33 16.79
N ALA A 245 9.62 -11.33 17.65
CA ALA A 245 8.35 -10.64 17.84
C ALA A 245 7.99 -9.69 16.69
N THR A 246 8.94 -9.20 15.90
CA THR A 246 8.66 -8.29 14.78
C THR A 246 7.84 -8.99 13.71
N THR A 247 6.68 -8.46 13.41
CA THR A 247 5.77 -9.00 12.37
C THR A 247 5.67 -8.08 11.18
N VAL A 248 5.53 -6.77 11.42
CA VAL A 248 5.36 -5.74 10.38
C VAL A 248 6.42 -4.66 10.55
N LEU A 249 7.12 -4.31 9.49
CA LEU A 249 7.95 -3.10 9.47
C LEU A 249 7.06 -1.91 9.10
N GLY A 250 6.77 -1.05 10.09
CA GLY A 250 5.87 0.08 9.98
C GLY A 250 6.49 1.26 9.23
N HIS A 251 5.73 1.97 8.38
CA HIS A 251 6.13 3.15 7.59
C HIS A 251 7.66 3.25 7.37
N PRO A 252 8.22 2.36 6.55
CA PRO A 252 9.64 1.96 6.56
C PRO A 252 10.64 3.08 6.28
N THR A 253 10.23 4.20 5.69
CA THR A 253 11.11 5.36 5.50
C THR A 253 10.88 6.48 6.51
N GLY A 254 9.78 6.45 7.25
CA GLY A 254 9.36 7.50 8.16
C GLY A 254 9.08 8.84 7.49
N ARG A 255 8.90 8.87 6.15
CA ARG A 255 8.59 10.10 5.40
C ARG A 255 7.24 10.69 5.79
N ILE A 256 7.12 12.01 5.65
CA ILE A 256 5.84 12.73 5.68
C ILE A 256 5.78 13.59 4.42
N LEU A 257 4.85 13.30 3.54
CA LEU A 257 4.66 13.99 2.26
C LEU A 257 4.45 15.50 2.50
N GLN A 258 5.17 16.32 1.74
CA GLN A 258 5.19 17.78 1.86
C GLN A 258 5.67 18.31 3.24
N GLY A 259 6.15 17.46 4.12
CA GLY A 259 6.59 17.83 5.47
C GLY A 259 8.04 17.42 5.76
N ARG A 260 8.35 16.15 5.62
CA ARG A 260 9.63 15.58 6.05
C ARG A 260 10.08 14.48 5.10
N GLU A 261 11.28 14.58 4.57
CA GLU A 261 11.93 13.48 3.84
C GLU A 261 12.17 12.28 4.78
N GLY A 262 12.19 11.09 4.20
CA GLY A 262 12.61 9.87 4.88
C GLY A 262 14.09 9.90 5.31
N TYR A 263 14.54 8.88 5.98
CA TYR A 263 15.94 8.60 6.16
C TYR A 263 16.47 7.72 5.02
N GLU A 264 17.79 7.76 4.79
CA GLU A 264 18.42 6.92 3.76
C GLU A 264 18.46 5.47 4.21
N VAL A 265 18.00 4.56 3.35
CA VAL A 265 17.93 3.11 3.61
C VAL A 265 17.79 2.34 2.31
N ASP A 266 18.49 1.23 2.17
CA ASP A 266 18.32 0.28 1.07
C ASP A 266 17.13 -0.66 1.35
N LEU A 267 15.94 -0.24 0.93
CA LEU A 267 14.72 -1.05 1.09
C LEU A 267 14.70 -2.28 0.20
N PHE A 268 15.50 -2.36 -0.86
CA PHE A 268 15.61 -3.59 -1.64
C PHE A 268 16.28 -4.68 -0.80
N ALA A 269 17.43 -4.37 -0.18
CA ALA A 269 18.12 -5.27 0.72
C ALA A 269 17.25 -5.67 1.95
N VAL A 270 16.49 -4.72 2.50
CA VAL A 270 15.56 -4.99 3.61
C VAL A 270 14.46 -5.97 3.19
N LEU A 271 13.86 -5.80 2.01
CA LEU A 271 12.81 -6.70 1.50
C LEU A 271 13.37 -8.09 1.18
N GLU A 272 14.59 -8.19 0.63
CA GLU A 272 15.27 -9.48 0.40
C GLU A 272 15.50 -10.21 1.74
N HIS A 273 15.96 -9.51 2.77
CA HIS A 273 16.13 -10.07 4.11
C HIS A 273 14.80 -10.54 4.73
N MET A 274 13.70 -9.80 4.54
CA MET A 274 12.37 -10.24 4.97
C MET A 274 11.91 -11.50 4.24
N ALA A 275 12.23 -11.63 2.95
CA ALA A 275 11.90 -12.80 2.15
C ALA A 275 12.58 -14.06 2.69
N GLU A 276 13.85 -13.99 3.11
CA GLU A 276 14.59 -15.10 3.73
C GLU A 276 13.85 -15.63 4.96
N HIS A 277 13.34 -14.72 5.82
CA HIS A 277 12.55 -15.11 6.99
C HIS A 277 11.22 -15.78 6.60
N ASN A 278 10.53 -15.27 5.56
CA ASN A 278 9.28 -15.84 5.09
C ASN A 278 9.49 -17.24 4.49
N ASP A 279 10.59 -17.48 3.80
CA ASP A 279 10.97 -18.80 3.27
C ASP A 279 11.22 -19.82 4.39
N GLU A 280 11.67 -19.38 5.56
CA GLU A 280 11.81 -20.19 6.77
C GLU A 280 10.48 -20.40 7.53
N GLY A 281 9.38 -19.87 7.01
CA GLY A 281 8.04 -19.98 7.57
C GLY A 281 7.67 -18.95 8.63
N ARG A 282 8.52 -17.93 8.87
CA ARG A 282 8.24 -16.82 9.78
C ARG A 282 7.53 -15.69 9.03
N LEU A 283 6.49 -15.11 9.62
CA LEU A 283 5.77 -14.00 8.98
C LEU A 283 6.50 -12.68 9.21
N LYS A 284 7.06 -12.11 8.15
CA LYS A 284 7.60 -10.75 8.09
C LYS A 284 6.90 -9.99 6.96
N ALA A 285 6.18 -8.93 7.30
CA ALA A 285 5.43 -8.11 6.35
C ALA A 285 5.96 -6.68 6.33
N VAL A 286 5.93 -6.03 5.19
CA VAL A 286 6.21 -4.60 5.07
C VAL A 286 4.92 -3.81 5.06
N GLU A 287 4.88 -2.70 5.78
CA GLU A 287 3.73 -1.81 5.76
C GLU A 287 3.67 -0.97 4.47
N LEU A 288 2.48 -0.87 3.91
CA LEU A 288 2.06 0.23 3.08
C LEU A 288 1.14 1.12 3.92
N ASN A 289 1.71 2.10 4.60
CA ASN A 289 0.98 3.06 5.41
C ASN A 289 0.06 3.90 4.52
N ALA A 290 -1.24 3.79 4.74
CA ALA A 290 -2.27 4.40 3.90
C ALA A 290 -2.60 5.85 4.28
N SER A 291 -2.00 6.37 5.35
CA SER A 291 -2.16 7.79 5.70
C SER A 291 -1.81 8.66 4.50
N PRO A 292 -2.69 9.59 4.08
CA PRO A 292 -2.43 10.47 2.94
C PRO A 292 -1.23 11.41 3.17
N TYR A 293 -0.75 11.49 4.42
CA TYR A 293 0.46 12.21 4.77
C TYR A 293 1.75 11.37 4.61
N ARG A 294 1.64 10.05 4.43
CA ARG A 294 2.79 9.13 4.33
C ARG A 294 2.86 8.40 2.98
N LEU A 295 1.88 7.54 2.68
CA LEU A 295 1.88 6.59 1.56
C LEU A 295 3.22 5.85 1.47
N ASP A 296 3.63 5.24 2.58
CA ASP A 296 4.92 4.62 2.85
C ASP A 296 4.73 3.13 3.24
N LEU A 297 5.09 2.24 2.44
CA LEU A 297 6.07 2.03 1.38
C LEU A 297 5.77 2.82 0.09
N ASP A 298 6.83 3.19 -0.67
CA ASP A 298 6.63 3.74 -2.01
C ASP A 298 6.06 2.66 -2.95
N TRP A 299 5.08 3.04 -3.78
CA TRP A 299 4.42 2.11 -4.70
C TRP A 299 5.39 1.38 -5.65
N ARG A 300 6.54 1.98 -5.98
CA ARG A 300 7.56 1.39 -6.86
C ARG A 300 8.19 0.13 -6.26
N LEU A 301 8.20 0.01 -4.93
CA LEU A 301 8.74 -1.14 -4.20
C LEU A 301 7.70 -2.25 -4.00
N CYS A 302 6.40 -1.96 -4.14
CA CYS A 302 5.34 -2.96 -3.95
C CYS A 302 5.48 -4.14 -4.92
N LYS A 303 5.75 -3.86 -6.21
CA LYS A 303 5.97 -4.92 -7.21
C LYS A 303 7.19 -5.79 -6.88
N HIS A 304 8.24 -5.21 -6.29
CA HIS A 304 9.42 -5.94 -5.85
C HIS A 304 9.10 -6.83 -4.64
N ALA A 305 8.43 -6.29 -3.62
CA ALA A 305 7.98 -7.06 -2.46
C ALA A 305 7.12 -8.26 -2.87
N LYS A 306 6.15 -8.05 -3.79
CA LYS A 306 5.36 -9.12 -4.40
C LYS A 306 6.24 -10.19 -5.06
N GLY A 307 7.23 -9.78 -5.86
CA GLY A 307 8.15 -10.68 -6.56
C GLY A 307 8.98 -11.55 -5.62
N LEU A 308 9.29 -11.06 -4.43
CA LEU A 308 9.98 -11.75 -3.37
C LEU A 308 9.06 -12.59 -2.46
N GLY A 309 7.74 -12.51 -2.62
CA GLY A 309 6.78 -13.16 -1.72
C GLY A 309 6.68 -12.50 -0.33
N VAL A 310 7.15 -11.26 -0.18
CA VAL A 310 7.00 -10.49 1.06
C VAL A 310 5.59 -9.91 1.12
N PRO A 311 4.75 -10.30 2.10
CA PRO A 311 3.40 -9.79 2.24
C PRO A 311 3.39 -8.28 2.54
N VAL A 312 2.44 -7.56 1.95
CA VAL A 312 2.22 -6.14 2.25
C VAL A 312 1.06 -6.00 3.23
N ALA A 313 1.27 -5.24 4.31
CA ALA A 313 0.21 -4.85 5.24
C ALA A 313 -0.24 -3.42 4.92
N ILE A 314 -1.40 -3.25 4.32
CA ILE A 314 -1.97 -1.93 4.06
C ILE A 314 -2.63 -1.44 5.35
N ASN A 315 -2.09 -0.38 5.95
CA ASN A 315 -2.55 0.08 7.25
C ASN A 315 -2.85 1.59 7.23
N PRO A 316 -3.98 2.04 7.74
CA PRO A 316 -4.33 3.46 7.76
C PRO A 316 -3.56 4.26 8.81
N ASP A 317 -2.93 3.60 9.79
CA ASP A 317 -2.30 4.28 10.94
C ASP A 317 -3.32 5.19 11.62
N ALA A 318 -4.52 4.61 11.88
CA ALA A 318 -5.69 5.37 12.24
C ALA A 318 -5.69 5.76 13.72
N HIS A 319 -5.70 7.06 13.98
CA HIS A 319 -5.82 7.66 15.32
C HIS A 319 -7.26 8.08 15.67
N SER A 320 -8.19 7.84 14.77
CA SER A 320 -9.62 8.13 14.96
C SER A 320 -10.49 7.17 14.16
N ILE A 321 -11.76 7.07 14.49
CA ILE A 321 -12.72 6.26 13.72
C ILE A 321 -12.78 6.70 12.23
N ARG A 322 -12.59 7.98 11.95
CA ARG A 322 -12.54 8.50 10.58
C ARG A 322 -11.27 8.05 9.85
N GLY A 323 -10.15 7.97 10.56
CA GLY A 323 -8.86 7.55 9.99
C GLY A 323 -8.89 6.14 9.40
N LEU A 324 -9.77 5.25 9.87
CA LEU A 324 -9.94 3.91 9.27
C LEU A 324 -10.28 3.97 7.77
N SER A 325 -10.97 5.02 7.32
CA SER A 325 -11.30 5.22 5.90
C SER A 325 -10.11 5.54 5.00
N ASP A 326 -8.96 5.93 5.59
CA ASP A 326 -7.73 6.23 4.85
C ASP A 326 -7.14 4.96 4.19
N ILE A 327 -7.60 3.77 4.60
CA ILE A 327 -7.27 2.50 3.93
C ILE A 327 -7.46 2.58 2.40
N ALA A 328 -8.42 3.39 1.93
CA ALA A 328 -8.69 3.57 0.51
C ALA A 328 -7.49 4.16 -0.24
N TYR A 329 -6.73 5.07 0.35
CA TYR A 329 -5.51 5.64 -0.25
C TYR A 329 -4.40 4.59 -0.35
N GLY A 330 -4.28 3.72 0.67
CA GLY A 330 -3.36 2.59 0.63
C GLY A 330 -3.72 1.60 -0.48
N VAL A 331 -5.00 1.27 -0.64
CA VAL A 331 -5.45 0.39 -1.74
C VAL A 331 -5.15 1.03 -3.11
N MET A 332 -5.38 2.33 -3.30
CA MET A 332 -5.02 3.02 -4.54
C MET A 332 -3.50 2.94 -4.81
N THR A 333 -2.68 3.11 -3.77
CA THR A 333 -1.21 3.00 -3.87
C THR A 333 -0.78 1.56 -4.16
N ALA A 334 -1.40 0.56 -3.53
CA ALA A 334 -1.18 -0.86 -3.76
C ALA A 334 -1.50 -1.27 -5.21
N ARG A 335 -2.63 -0.77 -5.76
CA ARG A 335 -3.02 -0.97 -7.17
C ARG A 335 -1.96 -0.41 -8.11
N LYS A 336 -1.48 0.82 -7.86
CA LYS A 336 -0.37 1.42 -8.62
C LYS A 336 0.91 0.58 -8.52
N GLY A 337 1.12 -0.06 -7.38
CA GLY A 337 2.23 -0.98 -7.11
C GLY A 337 2.03 -2.42 -7.59
N TRP A 338 1.02 -2.72 -8.43
CA TRP A 338 0.75 -4.04 -9.01
C TRP A 338 0.26 -5.10 -8.04
N LEU A 339 -0.19 -4.74 -6.84
CA LEU A 339 -0.61 -5.70 -5.84
C LEU A 339 -2.02 -6.26 -6.15
N GLU A 340 -2.14 -7.55 -5.91
CA GLU A 340 -3.40 -8.30 -5.90
C GLU A 340 -3.83 -8.56 -4.45
N ALA A 341 -5.06 -8.99 -4.24
CA ALA A 341 -5.57 -9.27 -2.89
C ALA A 341 -4.67 -10.23 -2.11
N ASN A 342 -4.20 -11.29 -2.75
CA ASN A 342 -3.37 -12.33 -2.12
C ASN A 342 -1.95 -11.88 -1.74
N ASP A 343 -1.49 -10.74 -2.26
CA ASP A 343 -0.20 -10.15 -1.90
C ASP A 343 -0.26 -9.39 -0.56
N THR A 344 -1.47 -9.26 0.01
CA THR A 344 -1.70 -8.45 1.21
C THR A 344 -2.24 -9.26 2.39
N LEU A 345 -1.87 -8.87 3.61
CA LEU A 345 -2.46 -9.43 4.83
C LEU A 345 -3.93 -9.05 4.97
N ASN A 346 -4.32 -7.93 4.38
CA ASN A 346 -5.64 -7.32 4.53
C ASN A 346 -6.79 -8.13 3.94
N SER A 347 -6.53 -8.97 2.94
CA SER A 347 -7.54 -9.81 2.29
C SER A 347 -7.81 -11.13 3.04
N MET A 348 -6.97 -11.47 4.03
CA MET A 348 -7.08 -12.72 4.78
C MET A 348 -8.30 -12.71 5.69
N SER A 349 -8.92 -13.87 5.87
CA SER A 349 -9.91 -14.06 6.94
C SER A 349 -9.24 -13.93 8.31
N ALA A 350 -10.03 -13.62 9.36
CA ALA A 350 -9.51 -13.54 10.72
C ALA A 350 -8.82 -14.85 11.17
N SER A 351 -9.34 -16.01 10.75
CA SER A 351 -8.74 -17.30 11.07
C SER A 351 -7.42 -17.55 10.33
N THR A 352 -7.36 -17.22 9.03
CA THR A 352 -6.12 -17.35 8.24
C THR A 352 -5.03 -16.42 8.77
N LEU A 353 -5.40 -15.17 9.09
CA LEU A 353 -4.44 -14.22 9.67
C LEU A 353 -3.94 -14.70 11.04
N ALA A 354 -4.83 -15.21 11.92
CA ALA A 354 -4.44 -15.76 13.21
C ALA A 354 -3.45 -16.92 13.10
N ASP A 355 -3.68 -17.81 12.15
CA ASP A 355 -2.77 -18.92 11.86
C ASP A 355 -1.39 -18.39 11.40
N ARG A 356 -1.37 -17.47 10.47
CA ARG A 356 -0.13 -16.83 9.99
C ARG A 356 0.63 -16.10 11.11
N LEU A 357 -0.06 -15.37 11.98
CA LEU A 357 0.54 -14.67 13.11
C LEU A 357 1.10 -15.61 14.18
N SER A 358 0.63 -16.86 14.26
CA SER A 358 1.18 -17.86 15.18
C SER A 358 2.57 -18.38 14.76
N HIS A 359 3.02 -18.10 13.54
CA HIS A 359 4.30 -18.47 12.95
C HIS A 359 5.27 -17.28 12.81
N ARG A 360 5.14 -16.26 13.63
CA ARG A 360 6.00 -15.06 13.63
C ARG A 360 7.41 -15.30 14.18
#